data_128b7ca895998f52360ce93006314985
#
_entry.id   128b7ca895998f52360ce93006314985
#
_cell.length_a   1.000
_cell.length_b   1.000
_cell.length_c   1.000
_cell.angle_alpha   90.00
_cell.angle_beta   90.00
_cell.angle_gamma   90.00
#
_symmetry.space_group_name_H-M   'P 1'
#
loop_
_entity.id
_entity.type
_entity.pdbx_description
1 polymer ?
#
loop_
_entity_poly.entity_id
_entity_poly.type
_entity_poly.pdbx_seq_one_letter_code
_entity_poly.pdbx_strand_id
1 'polypeptide(L)'
;MTLLDTDLDDVPAPQGQLTLKLLASRQDTNVYGDISGGWLVNQMDQAAELAAGREAGGRTATVAIEAMDFLSPVRVGSMVSVYTELQEVGHSSMKIDVEVWVRALHEQHPDERQKVTEARFVMVALDDNGRIRAVHD
;
A
#
# COMPACT_ATOMS: atom_id res chain seq x y z
N MET A 1 -31.21 -16.08 3.14
CA MET A 1 -30.73 -16.14 2.54
C MET A 1 -30.09 -15.79 2.25
N THR A 2 -29.76 -15.97 1.75
CA THR A 2 -28.80 -15.34 1.95
C THR A 2 -28.08 -15.06 0.76
N LEU A 3 -28.75 -14.79 -0.33
CA LEU A 3 -28.15 -14.23 -1.51
C LEU A 3 -27.36 -13.00 -1.18
N LEU A 4 -27.86 -12.24 -0.23
CA LEU A 4 -27.24 -11.02 0.19
C LEU A 4 -25.88 -11.27 0.81
N ASP A 5 -25.79 -12.32 1.63
CA ASP A 5 -24.52 -12.69 2.25
C ASP A 5 -23.52 -13.15 1.19
N THR A 6 -23.99 -13.90 0.20
CA THR A 6 -23.14 -14.34 -0.90
C THR A 6 -22.62 -13.16 -1.71
N ASP A 7 -23.49 -12.18 -1.98
CA ASP A 7 -23.09 -10.98 -2.71
C ASP A 7 -22.03 -10.19 -1.95
N LEU A 8 -22.20 -10.08 -0.63
CA LEU A 8 -21.24 -9.37 0.20
C LEU A 8 -19.88 -10.07 0.22
N ASP A 9 -19.89 -11.40 0.24
CA ASP A 9 -18.66 -12.17 0.24
C ASP A 9 -17.90 -12.03 -1.08
N ASP A 10 -18.62 -11.73 -2.17
CA ASP A 10 -18.01 -11.59 -3.48
C ASP A 10 -17.50 -10.16 -3.78
N VAL A 11 -17.83 -9.20 -2.93
CA VAL A 11 -17.37 -7.82 -3.13
C VAL A 11 -15.88 -7.74 -2.80
N PRO A 12 -15.04 -7.29 -3.76
CA PRO A 12 -13.63 -7.12 -3.48
C PRO A 12 -13.40 -6.13 -2.36
N ALA A 13 -12.49 -6.46 -1.46
CA ALA A 13 -12.17 -5.63 -0.33
C ALA A 13 -10.67 -5.63 -0.06
N PRO A 14 -10.13 -4.51 0.44
CA PRO A 14 -8.71 -4.44 0.76
C PRO A 14 -8.32 -5.44 1.85
N GLN A 15 -7.10 -5.93 1.74
CA GLN A 15 -6.47 -6.77 2.75
C GLN A 15 -5.55 -5.90 3.60
N GLY A 16 -5.58 -6.13 4.92
CA GLY A 16 -4.69 -5.41 5.82
C GLY A 16 -5.30 -4.14 6.39
N GLN A 17 -4.44 -3.27 6.87
CA GLN A 17 -4.82 -2.05 7.57
C GLN A 17 -4.62 -0.82 6.68
N LEU A 18 -5.57 0.12 6.76
CA LEU A 18 -5.40 1.40 6.09
C LEU A 18 -4.23 2.13 6.74
N THR A 19 -3.18 2.37 5.97
CA THR A 19 -1.94 2.95 6.48
C THR A 19 -1.76 4.39 5.98
N LEU A 20 -2.20 4.67 4.76
CA LEU A 20 -2.04 5.98 4.16
C LEU A 20 -3.26 6.27 3.30
N LYS A 21 -3.74 7.52 3.36
CA LYS A 21 -4.87 7.94 2.54
C LYS A 21 -4.65 9.38 2.10
N LEU A 22 -4.75 9.63 0.80
CA LEU A 22 -4.48 10.95 0.26
C LEU A 22 -5.22 11.16 -1.05
N LEU A 23 -5.27 12.42 -1.48
CA LEU A 23 -5.91 12.82 -2.72
C LEU A 23 -4.84 12.86 -3.82
N ALA A 24 -5.12 12.22 -4.95
CA ALA A 24 -4.27 12.35 -6.14
C ALA A 24 -4.62 13.67 -6.82
N SER A 25 -3.69 14.62 -6.81
CA SER A 25 -3.95 15.97 -7.29
C SER A 25 -3.17 16.27 -8.58
N ARG A 26 -3.44 17.44 -9.16
CA ARG A 26 -2.79 17.86 -10.41
C ARG A 26 -1.28 17.91 -10.32
N GLN A 27 -0.75 18.28 -9.16
CA GLN A 27 0.71 18.36 -8.99
C GLN A 27 1.39 17.00 -9.03
N ASP A 28 0.60 15.92 -8.93
CA ASP A 28 1.13 14.55 -8.91
C ASP A 28 1.13 13.92 -10.31
N THR A 29 0.72 14.66 -11.32
CA THR A 29 0.63 14.14 -12.69
C THR A 29 1.97 14.18 -13.41
N ASN A 30 2.12 13.30 -14.41
CA ASN A 30 3.22 13.34 -15.33
C ASN A 30 2.94 14.36 -16.45
N VAL A 31 3.82 14.41 -17.46
CA VAL A 31 3.69 15.38 -18.56
C VAL A 31 2.43 15.16 -19.41
N TYR A 32 1.79 13.99 -19.30
CA TYR A 32 0.58 13.68 -20.06
C TYR A 32 -0.70 13.92 -19.25
N GLY A 33 -0.56 14.39 -17.99
CA GLY A 33 -1.72 14.63 -17.14
C GLY A 33 -2.24 13.42 -16.40
N ASP A 34 -1.45 12.34 -16.35
CA ASP A 34 -1.83 11.11 -15.68
C ASP A 34 -1.06 10.95 -14.37
N ILE A 35 -1.65 10.26 -13.40
CA ILE A 35 -0.93 9.87 -12.17
C ILE A 35 -0.01 8.72 -12.55
N SER A 36 1.29 8.92 -12.37
CA SER A 36 2.28 7.93 -12.79
C SER A 36 2.38 6.74 -11.84
N GLY A 37 2.85 5.61 -12.39
CA GLY A 37 3.15 4.45 -11.56
C GLY A 37 4.20 4.74 -10.50
N GLY A 38 5.19 5.59 -10.83
CA GLY A 38 6.23 5.97 -9.86
C GLY A 38 5.68 6.73 -8.66
N TRP A 39 4.67 7.57 -8.87
CA TRP A 39 4.00 8.24 -7.77
C TRP A 39 3.32 7.22 -6.84
N LEU A 40 2.65 6.24 -7.44
CA LEU A 40 2.01 5.18 -6.66
C LEU A 40 3.02 4.36 -5.87
N VAL A 41 4.13 3.99 -6.49
CA VAL A 41 5.20 3.25 -5.82
C VAL A 41 5.74 4.03 -4.63
N ASN A 42 5.89 5.35 -4.78
CA ASN A 42 6.34 6.21 -3.69
C ASN A 42 5.37 6.16 -2.50
N GLN A 43 4.07 6.22 -2.76
CA GLN A 43 3.07 6.12 -1.70
C GLN A 43 3.11 4.75 -1.03
N MET A 44 3.25 3.69 -1.82
CA MET A 44 3.34 2.33 -1.30
C MET A 44 4.58 2.15 -0.43
N ASP A 45 5.71 2.69 -0.87
CA ASP A 45 6.95 2.61 -0.11
C ASP A 45 6.83 3.33 1.23
N GLN A 46 6.23 4.51 1.24
CA GLN A 46 6.00 5.24 2.48
C GLN A 46 5.11 4.44 3.44
N ALA A 47 4.05 3.82 2.92
CA ALA A 47 3.18 3.00 3.73
C ALA A 47 3.91 1.77 4.29
N ALA A 48 4.73 1.14 3.46
CA ALA A 48 5.52 -0.01 3.89
C ALA A 48 6.51 0.40 5.00
N GLU A 49 7.14 1.56 4.87
CA GLU A 49 8.06 2.06 5.89
C GLU A 49 7.35 2.35 7.21
N LEU A 50 6.13 2.91 7.14
CA LEU A 50 5.34 3.15 8.34
C LEU A 50 5.00 1.83 9.05
N ALA A 51 4.56 0.84 8.29
CA ALA A 51 4.21 -0.47 8.86
C ALA A 51 5.44 -1.18 9.41
N ALA A 52 6.54 -1.19 8.65
CA ALA A 52 7.79 -1.84 9.08
C ALA A 52 8.39 -1.13 10.29
N GLY A 53 8.37 0.20 10.30
CA GLY A 53 8.90 0.98 11.42
C GLY A 53 8.15 0.72 12.70
N ARG A 54 6.84 0.56 12.60
CA ARG A 54 6.00 0.23 13.76
C ARG A 54 6.36 -1.14 14.31
N GLU A 55 6.55 -2.13 13.43
CA GLU A 55 6.91 -3.48 13.85
C GLU A 55 8.31 -3.54 14.46
N ALA A 56 9.28 -2.89 13.81
CA ALA A 56 10.68 -2.93 14.23
C ALA A 56 11.00 -1.94 15.35
N GLY A 57 10.10 -1.01 15.62
CA GLY A 57 10.32 0.01 16.64
C GLY A 57 11.40 1.01 16.27
N GLY A 58 11.61 1.27 14.98
CA GLY A 58 12.64 2.19 14.56
C GLY A 58 12.85 2.22 13.06
N ARG A 59 14.05 2.58 12.68
CA ARG A 59 14.42 2.83 11.29
C ARG A 59 14.39 1.55 10.46
N THR A 60 13.90 1.66 9.23
CA THR A 60 13.86 0.55 8.27
C THR A 60 14.26 1.02 6.89
N ALA A 61 14.56 0.08 6.00
CA ALA A 61 14.83 0.38 4.61
C ALA A 61 14.17 -0.66 3.70
N THR A 62 13.76 -0.20 2.54
CA THR A 62 13.22 -1.07 1.50
C THR A 62 14.39 -1.71 0.75
N VAL A 63 14.40 -3.05 0.66
CA VAL A 63 15.46 -3.75 -0.07
C VAL A 63 14.95 -4.44 -1.33
N ALA A 64 13.65 -4.70 -1.44
CA ALA A 64 13.09 -5.29 -2.64
C ALA A 64 11.60 -5.01 -2.74
N ILE A 65 11.11 -4.95 -3.96
CA ILE A 65 9.68 -4.88 -4.26
C ILE A 65 9.41 -6.05 -5.20
N GLU A 66 8.51 -6.93 -4.80
CA GLU A 66 8.22 -8.16 -5.53
C GLU A 66 6.81 -8.17 -6.08
N ALA A 67 6.64 -8.79 -7.23
CA ALA A 67 5.33 -9.12 -7.80
C ALA A 67 4.40 -7.89 -7.89
N MET A 68 4.94 -6.79 -8.43
CA MET A 68 4.13 -5.58 -8.59
C MET A 68 3.34 -5.63 -9.89
N ASP A 69 2.02 -5.45 -9.77
CA ASP A 69 1.12 -5.39 -10.91
C ASP A 69 0.34 -4.09 -10.87
N PHE A 70 0.25 -3.40 -12.01
CA PHE A 70 -0.61 -2.23 -12.17
C PHE A 70 -1.87 -2.68 -12.88
N LEU A 71 -3.00 -2.60 -12.19
CA LEU A 71 -4.27 -3.17 -12.65
C LEU A 71 -5.17 -2.15 -13.30
N SER A 72 -5.05 -0.89 -12.92
CA SER A 72 -5.92 0.19 -13.40
C SER A 72 -5.20 1.52 -13.31
N PRO A 73 -5.53 2.48 -14.20
CA PRO A 73 -4.98 3.83 -14.09
C PRO A 73 -5.62 4.58 -12.93
N VAL A 74 -4.91 5.58 -12.41
CA VAL A 74 -5.41 6.47 -11.36
C VAL A 74 -5.61 7.85 -11.96
N ARG A 75 -6.79 8.42 -11.73
CA ARG A 75 -7.13 9.74 -12.25
C ARG A 75 -6.96 10.82 -11.20
N VAL A 76 -6.66 12.02 -11.66
CA VAL A 76 -6.66 13.22 -10.81
C VAL A 76 -8.03 13.32 -10.13
N GLY A 77 -8.02 13.62 -8.84
CA GLY A 77 -9.26 13.73 -8.05
C GLY A 77 -9.67 12.45 -7.38
N SER A 78 -8.91 11.35 -7.56
CA SER A 78 -9.20 10.11 -6.87
C SER A 78 -8.70 10.17 -5.43
N MET A 79 -9.49 9.59 -4.52
CA MET A 79 -9.02 9.31 -3.16
C MET A 79 -8.24 8.01 -3.21
N VAL A 80 -6.99 8.07 -2.80
CA VAL A 80 -6.07 6.94 -2.85
C VAL A 80 -5.88 6.40 -1.43
N SER A 81 -6.15 5.11 -1.25
CA SER A 81 -5.99 4.44 0.03
C SER A 81 -4.96 3.34 -0.10
N VAL A 82 -3.97 3.35 0.77
CA VAL A 82 -2.89 2.35 0.76
C VAL A 82 -3.01 1.48 2.01
N TYR A 83 -3.15 0.19 1.79
CA TYR A 83 -3.31 -0.80 2.84
C TYR A 83 -2.05 -1.64 2.96
N THR A 84 -1.68 -1.97 4.18
CA THR A 84 -0.51 -2.80 4.45
C THR A 84 -0.89 -3.98 5.33
N GLU A 85 -0.25 -5.12 5.07
CA GLU A 85 -0.43 -6.31 5.87
C GLU A 85 0.92 -6.99 6.06
N LEU A 86 1.35 -7.10 7.31
CA LEU A 86 2.60 -7.78 7.63
C LEU A 86 2.41 -9.28 7.43
N GLN A 87 3.21 -9.87 6.54
CA GLN A 87 3.09 -11.28 6.21
C GLN A 87 4.11 -12.15 6.92
N GLU A 88 5.32 -11.64 7.08
CA GLU A 88 6.40 -12.47 7.62
C GLU A 88 7.44 -11.59 8.28
N VAL A 89 7.95 -12.04 9.41
CA VAL A 89 9.06 -11.39 10.11
C VAL A 89 10.19 -12.41 10.23
N GLY A 90 11.33 -12.09 9.59
CA GLY A 90 12.55 -12.88 9.72
C GLY A 90 13.44 -12.29 10.80
N HIS A 91 14.72 -12.70 10.82
CA HIS A 91 15.64 -12.19 11.81
C HIS A 91 15.81 -10.66 11.69
N SER A 92 16.09 -10.16 10.50
CA SER A 92 16.30 -8.74 10.25
C SER A 92 15.36 -8.18 9.17
N SER A 93 14.52 -9.02 8.58
CA SER A 93 13.66 -8.62 7.46
C SER A 93 12.19 -8.78 7.80
N MET A 94 11.37 -8.08 7.04
CA MET A 94 9.92 -8.14 7.13
C MET A 94 9.36 -8.15 5.72
N LYS A 95 8.32 -8.95 5.48
CA LYS A 95 7.60 -8.92 4.21
C LYS A 95 6.23 -8.32 4.45
N ILE A 96 5.93 -7.28 3.69
CA ILE A 96 4.69 -6.51 3.85
C ILE A 96 3.98 -6.47 2.51
N ASP A 97 2.75 -6.96 2.48
CA ASP A 97 1.91 -6.82 1.29
C ASP A 97 1.26 -5.45 1.32
N VAL A 98 1.32 -4.77 0.18
CA VAL A 98 0.80 -3.41 0.04
C VAL A 98 -0.18 -3.39 -1.12
N GLU A 99 -1.38 -2.85 -0.87
CA GLU A 99 -2.41 -2.68 -1.88
C GLU A 99 -2.80 -1.22 -1.97
N VAL A 100 -3.05 -0.76 -3.18
CA VAL A 100 -3.57 0.59 -3.42
C VAL A 100 -4.96 0.49 -4.00
N TRP A 101 -5.90 1.18 -3.37
CA TRP A 101 -7.29 1.26 -3.80
C TRP A 101 -7.66 2.71 -4.04
N VAL A 102 -8.53 2.94 -5.01
CA VAL A 102 -8.99 4.28 -5.32
C VAL A 102 -10.51 4.31 -5.41
N ARG A 103 -11.05 5.51 -5.22
CA ARG A 103 -12.44 5.81 -5.53
C ARG A 103 -12.51 7.28 -5.95
N ALA A 104 -13.56 7.64 -6.69
CA ALA A 104 -13.79 9.04 -7.00
C ALA A 104 -14.09 9.81 -5.71
N LEU A 105 -13.72 11.08 -5.68
CA LEU A 105 -13.80 11.90 -4.48
C LEU A 105 -15.18 11.88 -3.81
N HIS A 106 -16.23 11.84 -4.61
CA HIS A 106 -17.61 11.92 -4.11
C HIS A 106 -18.35 10.58 -4.03
N GLU A 107 -17.69 9.49 -4.39
CA GLU A 107 -18.28 8.16 -4.24
C GLU A 107 -18.24 7.72 -2.80
N GLN A 108 -19.32 7.11 -2.33
CA GLN A 108 -19.45 6.76 -0.92
C GLN A 108 -19.68 5.28 -0.66
N HIS A 109 -19.95 4.49 -1.70
CA HIS A 109 -20.19 3.07 -1.53
C HIS A 109 -18.88 2.29 -1.60
N PRO A 110 -18.66 1.35 -0.67
CA PRO A 110 -17.42 0.55 -0.68
C PRO A 110 -17.20 -0.23 -1.98
N ASP A 111 -18.26 -0.67 -2.63
CA ASP A 111 -18.16 -1.44 -3.86
C ASP A 111 -17.77 -0.59 -5.08
N GLU A 112 -17.72 0.72 -4.93
CA GLU A 112 -17.26 1.63 -5.99
C GLU A 112 -15.75 1.81 -5.98
N ARG A 113 -15.09 1.37 -4.92
CA ARG A 113 -13.64 1.45 -4.86
C ARG A 113 -13.01 0.38 -5.76
N GLN A 114 -11.82 0.68 -6.25
CA GLN A 114 -11.14 -0.16 -7.23
C GLN A 114 -9.70 -0.36 -6.83
N LYS A 115 -9.24 -1.61 -6.89
CA LYS A 115 -7.84 -1.93 -6.64
C LYS A 115 -7.02 -1.55 -7.87
N VAL A 116 -5.98 -0.77 -7.69
CA VAL A 116 -5.16 -0.28 -8.81
C VAL A 116 -3.79 -0.91 -8.88
N THR A 117 -3.24 -1.33 -7.77
CA THR A 117 -1.96 -2.03 -7.77
C THR A 117 -1.76 -2.78 -6.46
N GLU A 118 -0.84 -3.73 -6.50
CA GLU A 118 -0.41 -4.46 -5.31
C GLU A 118 1.02 -4.92 -5.49
N ALA A 119 1.72 -5.10 -4.38
CA ALA A 119 3.09 -5.59 -4.39
C ALA A 119 3.47 -6.09 -3.01
N ARG A 120 4.57 -6.84 -2.94
CA ARG A 120 5.18 -7.24 -1.69
C ARG A 120 6.47 -6.47 -1.50
N PHE A 121 6.56 -5.78 -0.38
CA PHE A 121 7.76 -5.01 -0.01
C PHE A 121 8.56 -5.81 0.98
N VAL A 122 9.85 -5.94 0.71
CA VAL A 122 10.79 -6.57 1.65
C VAL A 122 11.57 -5.46 2.32
N MET A 123 11.43 -5.37 3.63
CA MET A 123 12.01 -4.32 4.44
C MET A 123 13.03 -4.92 5.40
N VAL A 124 14.05 -4.15 5.77
CA VAL A 124 15.00 -4.56 6.81
C VAL A 124 15.04 -3.54 7.92
N ALA A 125 15.24 -4.02 9.14
CA ALA A 125 15.40 -3.16 10.30
C ALA A 125 16.83 -2.61 10.35
N LEU A 126 16.97 -1.32 10.66
CA LEU A 126 18.25 -0.65 10.75
C LEU A 126 18.45 -0.05 12.13
N ASP A 127 19.71 0.00 12.57
CA ASP A 127 20.06 0.72 13.79
C ASP A 127 20.27 2.20 13.47
N ASP A 128 20.62 2.98 14.49
CA ASP A 128 20.81 4.43 14.35
C ASP A 128 21.96 4.79 13.41
N ASN A 129 22.87 3.86 13.18
CA ASN A 129 23.99 4.06 12.26
C ASN A 129 23.66 3.58 10.84
N GLY A 130 22.44 3.13 10.61
CA GLY A 130 22.02 2.65 9.30
C GLY A 130 22.46 1.23 8.98
N ARG A 131 22.85 0.46 10.00
CA ARG A 131 23.26 -0.93 9.82
C ARG A 131 22.11 -1.87 10.11
N ILE A 132 22.10 -2.99 9.41
CA ILE A 132 21.05 -4.01 9.60
C ILE A 132 21.11 -4.54 11.02
N ARG A 133 19.96 -4.65 11.66
CA ARG A 133 19.80 -5.21 13.00
C ARG A 133 18.64 -6.21 13.02
N ALA A 134 18.54 -6.95 14.12
CA ALA A 134 17.38 -7.81 14.33
C ALA A 134 16.11 -6.97 14.45
N VAL A 135 15.01 -7.47 13.90
CA VAL A 135 13.71 -6.80 14.00
C VAL A 135 13.28 -6.74 15.47
N HIS A 136 13.41 -7.87 16.15
CA HIS A 136 13.13 -7.97 17.57
C HIS A 136 14.38 -8.45 18.31
N ASP A 137 14.53 -8.00 19.51
CA ASP A 137 15.66 -8.43 20.36
C ASP A 137 15.43 -9.82 20.93
#